data_e24193489165908c271db59d07c3f074
#
_entry.id   e24193489165908c271db59d07c3f074
#
_cell.length_a   1.000
_cell.length_b   1.000
_cell.length_c   1.000
_cell.angle_alpha   90.00
_cell.angle_beta   90.00
_cell.angle_gamma   90.00
#
_symmetry.space_group_name_H-M   'P 1'
#
loop_
_entity.id
_entity.type
_entity.pdbx_description
1 polymer ?
#
loop_
_entity_poly.entity_id
_entity_poly.type
_entity_poly.pdbx_seq_one_letter_code
_entity_poly.pdbx_strand_id
1 'polypeptide(L)'
;WIECGEGSALGAIEAAKEVGGYVTGYVGDMTENGPDVVLVNLIWDLEPMFTQMLKDTHAGTFDNPWYKYGVAEGAMLYTINENLADKIPAEAIAAAEKAFDDIKAGKFTVPFIPQAE
;
A
#
# COMPACT_ATOMS: atom_id res chain seq x y z
N TRP A 1 -13.37 -6.44 -3.93
CA TRP A 1 -13.35 -5.79 -2.62
C TRP A 1 -12.01 -5.08 -2.39
N ILE A 2 -12.03 -3.98 -1.65
CA ILE A 2 -10.83 -3.32 -1.15
C ILE A 2 -10.65 -3.73 0.30
N GLU A 3 -9.61 -4.49 0.59
CA GLU A 3 -9.27 -4.93 1.94
C GLU A 3 -8.33 -3.91 2.60
N CYS A 4 -8.53 -3.65 3.88
CA CYS A 4 -7.68 -2.76 4.67
C CYS A 4 -7.46 -3.27 6.11
N GLY A 5 -7.60 -4.56 6.34
CA GLY A 5 -7.37 -5.21 7.62
C GLY A 5 -6.46 -6.42 7.48
N GLU A 6 -5.31 -6.41 8.15
CA GLU A 6 -4.32 -7.49 8.03
C GLU A 6 -4.90 -8.86 8.38
N GLY A 7 -5.59 -8.98 9.52
CA GLY A 7 -6.15 -10.26 9.96
C GLY A 7 -7.38 -10.70 9.20
N SER A 8 -8.14 -9.78 8.60
CA SER A 8 -9.34 -10.07 7.82
C SER A 8 -9.05 -10.37 6.35
N ALA A 9 -7.86 -10.02 5.86
CA ALA A 9 -7.49 -10.18 4.45
C ALA A 9 -7.61 -11.63 3.97
N LEU A 10 -7.20 -12.61 4.77
CA LEU A 10 -7.32 -14.03 4.41
C LEU A 10 -8.78 -14.44 4.25
N GLY A 11 -9.67 -13.97 5.13
CA GLY A 11 -11.11 -14.22 5.01
C GLY A 11 -11.72 -13.58 3.77
N ALA A 12 -11.29 -12.37 3.42
CA ALA A 12 -11.73 -11.68 2.21
C ALA A 12 -11.25 -12.41 0.93
N ILE A 13 -10.03 -12.93 0.93
CA ILE A 13 -9.48 -13.74 -0.16
C ILE A 13 -10.30 -15.03 -0.35
N GLU A 14 -10.60 -15.76 0.74
CA GLU A 14 -11.42 -16.97 0.65
C GLU A 14 -12.84 -16.64 0.14
N ALA A 15 -13.47 -15.59 0.67
CA ALA A 15 -14.77 -15.15 0.16
C ALA A 15 -14.73 -14.76 -1.32
N ALA A 16 -13.65 -14.12 -1.78
CA ALA A 16 -13.48 -13.77 -3.20
C ALA A 16 -13.40 -15.03 -4.08
N LYS A 17 -12.68 -16.08 -3.62
CA LYS A 17 -12.62 -17.37 -4.33
C LYS A 17 -14.00 -18.01 -4.44
N GLU A 18 -14.77 -18.01 -3.35
CA GLU A 18 -16.10 -18.64 -3.31
C GLU A 18 -17.10 -17.99 -4.28
N VAL A 19 -17.05 -16.68 -4.45
CA VAL A 19 -18.02 -15.95 -5.28
C VAL A 19 -17.49 -15.57 -6.65
N GLY A 20 -16.25 -15.96 -6.99
CA GLY A 20 -15.60 -15.61 -8.26
C GLY A 20 -15.35 -14.12 -8.42
N GLY A 21 -15.04 -13.43 -7.33
CA GLY A 21 -14.74 -12.01 -7.31
C GLY A 21 -13.24 -11.73 -7.16
N TYR A 22 -12.90 -10.44 -7.02
CA TYR A 22 -11.53 -9.97 -6.83
C TYR A 22 -11.38 -9.17 -5.55
N VAL A 23 -10.16 -9.16 -5.01
CA VAL A 23 -9.81 -8.47 -3.76
C VAL A 23 -8.43 -7.83 -3.89
N THR A 24 -8.15 -6.81 -3.08
CA THR A 24 -6.80 -6.26 -2.91
C THR A 24 -6.12 -6.92 -1.72
N GLY A 25 -4.80 -7.14 -1.80
CA GLY A 25 -3.97 -7.43 -0.64
C GLY A 25 -3.66 -6.15 0.14
N TYR A 26 -3.32 -6.29 1.43
CA TYR A 26 -3.04 -5.15 2.31
C TYR A 26 -1.87 -5.45 3.26
N VAL A 27 -1.05 -4.44 3.52
CA VAL A 27 0.18 -4.47 4.33
C VAL A 27 1.34 -5.17 3.62
N GLY A 28 1.13 -6.31 3.02
CA GLY A 28 2.14 -7.11 2.32
C GLY A 28 1.62 -7.72 1.03
N ASP A 29 2.47 -8.46 0.35
CA ASP A 29 2.09 -9.19 -0.85
C ASP A 29 1.29 -10.45 -0.48
N MET A 30 0.03 -10.46 -0.84
CA MET A 30 -0.92 -11.55 -0.59
C MET A 30 -1.17 -12.41 -1.83
N THR A 31 -0.39 -12.24 -2.90
CA THR A 31 -0.58 -12.95 -4.17
C THR A 31 -0.54 -14.46 -3.99
N GLU A 32 0.36 -14.99 -3.17
CA GLU A 32 0.45 -16.43 -2.90
C GLU A 32 -0.78 -16.98 -2.16
N ASN A 33 -1.47 -16.15 -1.38
CA ASN A 33 -2.68 -16.56 -0.67
C ASN A 33 -3.90 -16.66 -1.58
N GLY A 34 -3.90 -15.89 -2.68
CA GLY A 34 -5.00 -15.88 -3.65
C GLY A 34 -4.55 -15.50 -5.04
N PRO A 35 -3.75 -16.35 -5.74
CA PRO A 35 -3.16 -16.01 -7.03
C PRO A 35 -4.21 -15.71 -8.11
N ASP A 36 -5.41 -16.26 -7.97
CA ASP A 36 -6.51 -16.12 -8.94
C ASP A 36 -7.52 -15.02 -8.58
N VAL A 37 -7.38 -14.39 -7.41
CA VAL A 37 -8.37 -13.41 -6.91
C VAL A 37 -7.74 -12.11 -6.37
N VAL A 38 -6.48 -12.10 -5.95
CA VAL A 38 -5.79 -10.89 -5.51
C VAL A 38 -5.26 -10.15 -6.73
N LEU A 39 -5.84 -8.99 -7.05
CA LEU A 39 -5.45 -8.18 -8.22
C LEU A 39 -4.22 -7.32 -7.97
N VAL A 40 -4.22 -6.65 -6.82
CA VAL A 40 -3.25 -5.62 -6.46
C VAL A 40 -2.96 -5.75 -4.97
N ASN A 41 -1.73 -5.51 -4.56
CA ASN A 41 -1.36 -5.42 -3.16
C ASN A 41 -0.96 -3.99 -2.81
N LEU A 42 -1.42 -3.49 -1.67
CA LEU A 42 -0.89 -2.30 -1.01
C LEU A 42 0.15 -2.75 0.01
N ILE A 43 1.38 -2.32 -0.18
CA ILE A 43 2.53 -2.77 0.62
C ILE A 43 3.02 -1.63 1.50
N TRP A 44 3.23 -1.91 2.77
CA TRP A 44 3.91 -1.02 3.70
C TRP A 44 5.38 -1.40 3.80
N ASP A 45 6.24 -0.56 3.28
CA ASP A 45 7.68 -0.65 3.50
C ASP A 45 8.07 0.27 4.65
N LEU A 46 8.34 -0.32 5.80
CA LEU A 46 8.71 0.42 7.01
C LEU A 46 10.22 0.70 7.11
N GLU A 47 11.03 0.17 6.20
CA GLU A 47 12.49 0.34 6.23
C GLU A 47 12.91 1.81 6.21
N PRO A 48 12.36 2.69 5.34
CA PRO A 48 12.76 4.10 5.31
C PRO A 48 12.51 4.80 6.64
N MET A 49 11.36 4.52 7.27
CA MET A 49 10.99 5.12 8.55
C MET A 49 11.89 4.64 9.69
N PHE A 50 12.09 3.32 9.82
CA PHE A 50 12.96 2.77 10.86
C PHE A 50 14.41 3.20 10.67
N THR A 51 14.89 3.27 9.44
CA THR A 51 16.22 3.79 9.12
C THR A 51 16.39 5.22 9.59
N GLN A 52 15.38 6.09 9.40
CA GLN A 52 15.44 7.46 9.89
C GLN A 52 15.42 7.52 11.42
N MET A 53 14.56 6.73 12.07
CA MET A 53 14.53 6.63 13.55
C MET A 53 15.89 6.22 14.13
N LEU A 54 16.56 5.25 13.51
CA LEU A 54 17.89 4.82 13.93
C LEU A 54 18.94 5.93 13.75
N LYS A 55 18.91 6.66 12.64
CA LYS A 55 19.81 7.79 12.39
C LYS A 55 19.60 8.90 13.43
N ASP A 56 18.37 9.26 13.72
CA ASP A 56 18.04 10.31 14.70
C ASP A 56 18.45 9.89 16.11
N THR A 57 18.24 8.62 16.46
CA THR A 57 18.68 8.06 17.74
C THR A 57 20.21 8.11 17.87
N HIS A 58 20.93 7.70 16.82
CA HIS A 58 22.40 7.71 16.82
C HIS A 58 22.97 9.15 16.89
N ALA A 59 22.30 10.09 16.25
CA ALA A 59 22.66 11.51 16.28
C ALA A 59 22.27 12.23 17.58
N GLY A 60 21.49 11.59 18.46
CA GLY A 60 20.94 12.22 19.67
C GLY A 60 19.86 13.25 19.38
N THR A 61 19.24 13.20 18.21
CA THR A 61 18.19 14.12 17.76
C THR A 61 16.78 13.50 17.82
N PHE A 62 16.66 12.26 18.26
CA PHE A 62 15.38 11.61 18.45
C PHE A 62 14.63 12.23 19.63
N ASP A 63 13.59 13.00 19.34
CA ASP A 63 12.74 13.68 20.32
C ASP A 63 11.26 13.33 20.09
N ASN A 64 10.97 12.03 20.09
CA ASN A 64 9.61 11.50 19.88
C ASN A 64 8.82 12.20 18.75
N PRO A 65 9.43 12.41 17.57
CA PRO A 65 8.75 13.08 16.47
C PRO A 65 7.66 12.19 15.91
N TRP A 66 6.61 12.81 15.39
CA TRP A 66 5.62 12.08 14.63
C TRP A 66 6.12 11.88 13.19
N TYR A 67 6.67 10.71 12.91
CA TYR A 67 7.13 10.34 11.58
C TYR A 67 5.92 10.12 10.65
N LYS A 68 5.86 10.86 9.55
CA LYS A 68 4.85 10.72 8.51
C LYS A 68 5.53 10.25 7.25
N TYR A 69 5.33 8.99 6.94
CA TYR A 69 5.92 8.34 5.78
C TYR A 69 4.81 7.76 4.91
N GLY A 70 4.90 8.01 3.63
CA GLY A 70 3.93 7.57 2.64
C GLY A 70 4.60 7.19 1.33
N VAL A 71 3.91 7.43 0.23
CA VAL A 71 4.40 7.15 -1.12
C VAL A 71 5.65 7.99 -1.45
N ALA A 72 5.67 9.25 -1.04
CA ALA A 72 6.78 10.16 -1.32
C ALA A 72 8.09 9.70 -0.68
N GLU A 73 8.01 9.17 0.53
CA GLU A 73 9.15 8.66 1.29
C GLU A 73 9.47 7.18 0.99
N GLY A 74 8.70 6.54 0.11
CA GLY A 74 8.90 5.15 -0.28
C GLY A 74 8.34 4.14 0.72
N ALA A 75 7.55 4.57 1.71
CA ALA A 75 6.99 3.68 2.73
C ALA A 75 5.65 3.06 2.35
N MET A 76 5.03 3.52 1.27
CA MET A 76 3.83 2.90 0.69
C MET A 76 4.07 2.61 -0.78
N LEU A 77 3.87 1.35 -1.13
CA LEU A 77 4.05 0.81 -2.48
C LEU A 77 2.79 0.07 -2.91
N TYR A 78 2.70 -0.27 -4.18
CA TYR A 78 1.74 -1.26 -4.66
C TYR A 78 2.41 -2.22 -5.64
N THR A 79 1.88 -3.44 -5.73
CA THR A 79 2.23 -4.41 -6.76
C THR A 79 0.98 -4.90 -7.46
N ILE A 80 1.10 -5.18 -8.74
CA ILE A 80 0.04 -5.80 -9.53
C ILE A 80 0.36 -7.28 -9.64
N ASN A 81 -0.64 -8.13 -9.41
CA ASN A 81 -0.50 -9.56 -9.67
C ASN A 81 -0.41 -9.80 -11.18
N GLU A 82 0.76 -10.21 -11.65
CA GLU A 82 1.02 -10.44 -13.07
C GLU A 82 0.10 -11.48 -13.71
N ASN A 83 -0.37 -12.47 -12.93
CA ASN A 83 -1.28 -13.50 -13.41
C ASN A 83 -2.69 -12.93 -13.74
N LEU A 84 -3.02 -11.76 -13.21
CA LEU A 84 -4.33 -11.13 -13.36
C LEU A 84 -4.23 -9.72 -13.98
N ALA A 85 -3.07 -9.33 -14.48
CA ALA A 85 -2.86 -8.00 -15.07
C ALA A 85 -3.82 -7.74 -16.25
N ASP A 86 -4.20 -8.77 -17.01
CA ASP A 86 -5.16 -8.70 -18.09
C ASP A 86 -6.61 -8.41 -17.63
N LYS A 87 -6.90 -8.59 -16.35
CA LYS A 87 -8.21 -8.27 -15.74
C LYS A 87 -8.34 -6.80 -15.34
N ILE A 88 -7.24 -6.07 -15.31
CA ILE A 88 -7.23 -4.66 -14.93
C ILE A 88 -7.19 -3.81 -16.20
N PRO A 89 -8.14 -2.87 -16.38
CA PRO A 89 -8.10 -1.97 -17.54
C PRO A 89 -6.79 -1.17 -17.58
N ALA A 90 -6.18 -1.08 -18.76
CA ALA A 90 -4.90 -0.39 -18.92
C ALA A 90 -4.96 1.09 -18.47
N GLU A 91 -6.10 1.75 -18.67
CA GLU A 91 -6.33 3.11 -18.20
C GLU A 91 -6.36 3.21 -16.66
N ALA A 92 -6.77 2.16 -15.96
CA ALA A 92 -6.75 2.14 -14.49
C ALA A 92 -5.30 2.01 -13.98
N ILE A 93 -4.49 1.16 -14.62
CA ILE A 93 -3.05 1.04 -14.31
C ILE A 93 -2.36 2.37 -14.55
N ALA A 94 -2.54 2.98 -15.72
CA ALA A 94 -1.93 4.26 -16.05
C ALA A 94 -2.35 5.40 -15.11
N ALA A 95 -3.60 5.40 -14.66
CA ALA A 95 -4.08 6.37 -13.67
C ALA A 95 -3.42 6.19 -12.29
N ALA A 96 -3.24 4.93 -11.85
CA ALA A 96 -2.55 4.63 -10.60
C ALA A 96 -1.06 5.03 -10.67
N GLU A 97 -0.36 4.65 -11.72
CA GLU A 97 1.04 5.04 -11.95
C GLU A 97 1.21 6.56 -11.93
N LYS A 98 0.35 7.27 -12.67
CA LYS A 98 0.37 8.74 -12.68
C LYS A 98 0.16 9.33 -11.29
N ALA A 99 -0.78 8.80 -10.51
CA ALA A 99 -1.04 9.29 -9.15
C ALA A 99 0.17 9.09 -8.24
N PHE A 100 0.83 7.93 -8.31
CA PHE A 100 2.06 7.64 -7.59
C PHE A 100 3.19 8.59 -7.98
N ASP A 101 3.41 8.81 -9.27
CA ASP A 101 4.44 9.71 -9.78
C ASP A 101 4.18 11.17 -9.38
N ASP A 102 2.93 11.61 -9.43
CA ASP A 102 2.55 12.95 -9.02
C ASP A 102 2.77 13.19 -7.51
N ILE A 103 2.52 12.16 -6.66
CA ILE A 103 2.84 12.23 -5.23
C ILE A 103 4.35 12.29 -5.01
N LYS A 104 5.12 11.40 -5.65
CA LYS A 104 6.59 11.39 -5.56
C LYS A 104 7.23 12.68 -6.04
N ALA A 105 6.67 13.27 -7.09
CA ALA A 105 7.13 14.55 -7.64
C ALA A 105 6.63 15.78 -6.86
N GLY A 106 5.83 15.60 -5.79
CA GLY A 106 5.25 16.71 -5.02
C GLY A 106 4.18 17.52 -5.76
N LYS A 107 3.67 17.01 -6.89
CA LYS A 107 2.59 17.65 -7.65
C LYS A 107 1.22 17.40 -7.06
N PHE A 108 1.10 16.32 -6.30
CA PHE A 108 -0.11 15.99 -5.56
C PHE A 108 0.25 15.69 -4.11
N THR A 109 -0.39 16.39 -3.19
CA THR A 109 -0.23 16.18 -1.75
C THR A 109 -1.45 15.50 -1.20
N VAL A 110 -1.28 14.33 -0.58
CA VAL A 110 -2.36 13.64 0.12
C VAL A 110 -2.70 14.45 1.38
N PRO A 111 -3.94 14.96 1.52
CA PRO A 111 -4.31 15.75 2.68
C PRO A 111 -4.34 14.88 3.94
N PHE A 112 -3.69 15.34 4.99
CA PHE A 112 -3.83 14.74 6.31
C PHE A 112 -5.01 15.40 7.04
N ILE A 113 -6.08 14.65 7.23
CA ILE A 113 -7.26 15.12 7.96
C ILE A 113 -7.23 14.43 9.32
N PRO A 114 -6.89 15.14 10.41
CA PRO A 114 -6.96 14.56 11.76
C PRO A 114 -8.43 14.21 12.06
N GLN A 115 -8.61 13.10 12.78
CA GLN A 115 -9.95 12.74 13.24
C GLN A 115 -10.53 13.92 14.05
N ALA A 116 -11.79 14.26 13.78
CA ALA A 116 -12.51 15.20 14.62
C ALA A 116 -12.63 14.60 16.04
N GLU A 117 -12.30 15.42 17.05
CA GLU A 117 -12.49 15.08 18.45
C GLU A 117 -13.98 14.86 18.77
#